data_9e2a033193679a5f10cfa269948e9b10
#
_entry.id   9e2a033193679a5f10cfa269948e9b10
#
_cell.length_a   1.000
_cell.length_b   1.000
_cell.length_c   1.000
_cell.angle_alpha   90.00
_cell.angle_beta   90.00
_cell.angle_gamma   90.00
#
_symmetry.space_group_name_H-M   'P 1'
#
loop_
_entity.id
_entity.type
_entity.pdbx_description
1 polymer ?
#
loop_
_entity_poly.entity_id
_entity_poly.type
_entity_poly.pdbx_seq_one_letter_code
_entity_poly.pdbx_strand_id
1 'polypeptide(L)'
;MDTKHIKISDYNYSLPDERIAKFPIAQRDHSKLLVYKHGVVSDDVFYHLPDYLPKGALMIFNNTKVIQARMHFRKETGALIEVFLMEPAAPTDYELMFQTTGHCSWLCMVGNLKKWKDGSLKRDFEIKGHSLTLSATMRRGEAGADGKAAPLAVGGGTNYWIDFDWDNENISFAEILEAVGELPIPPYLNRETQESDKTTYQTVYSKIKGSVAAPTAGLHFTDAVLADLDAHGIDREEVTLQVGAGTFKPVKSLEIEGHQMHTEYIVVHRRSLEKLLHHDCQVIAVGTTSVRTIESLYYMGVHLLKHPEVNEEDLHVKQWDPYDDGRDGGLVDDITPMQAIQAIVDYLDKNGLEALHSSTQIIIAPGYTYKIVKMLVTNFHQPQSTLLLLVSAFLHGDWHQVYDYALCHDFRFL
;
A
#
# COMPACT_ATOMS: atom_id res chain seq x y z
N MET A 1 3.05 15.94 -22.84
CA MET A 1 2.74 14.49 -23.01
C MET A 1 1.35 14.31 -22.42
N ASP A 2 0.44 13.65 -23.12
CA ASP A 2 -0.86 13.36 -22.53
C ASP A 2 -0.75 12.10 -21.67
N THR A 3 -0.65 12.31 -20.36
CA THR A 3 -0.41 11.24 -19.39
C THR A 3 -1.51 10.17 -19.41
N LYS A 4 -2.76 10.54 -19.68
CA LYS A 4 -3.89 9.58 -19.72
C LYS A 4 -3.74 8.53 -20.82
N HIS A 5 -3.13 8.91 -21.94
CA HIS A 5 -2.93 8.06 -23.12
C HIS A 5 -1.59 7.31 -23.15
N ILE A 6 -0.87 7.22 -22.02
CA ILE A 6 0.32 6.39 -21.92
C ILE A 6 -0.07 4.91 -22.12
N LYS A 7 0.59 4.26 -23.07
CA LYS A 7 0.41 2.83 -23.31
C LYS A 7 1.23 2.04 -22.31
N ILE A 8 0.58 1.16 -21.55
CA ILE A 8 1.27 0.35 -20.54
C ILE A 8 2.29 -0.61 -21.17
N SER A 9 2.10 -1.00 -22.44
CA SER A 9 3.05 -1.81 -23.20
C SER A 9 4.43 -1.18 -23.36
N ASP A 10 4.52 0.16 -23.32
CA ASP A 10 5.78 0.89 -23.47
C ASP A 10 6.64 0.79 -22.20
N TYR A 11 6.05 0.30 -21.10
CA TYR A 11 6.69 0.04 -19.81
C TYR A 11 6.86 -1.46 -19.57
N ASN A 12 7.15 -2.19 -20.65
CA ASN A 12 7.43 -3.61 -20.60
C ASN A 12 8.94 -3.88 -20.71
N TYR A 13 9.40 -4.90 -20.01
CA TYR A 13 10.76 -5.42 -20.13
C TYR A 13 10.76 -6.92 -19.82
N SER A 14 11.80 -7.63 -20.26
CA SER A 14 11.94 -9.06 -19.97
C SER A 14 12.44 -9.28 -18.56
N LEU A 15 11.58 -9.80 -17.68
CA LEU A 15 11.95 -10.18 -16.31
C LEU A 15 11.96 -11.70 -16.19
N PRO A 16 13.14 -12.35 -16.18
CA PRO A 16 13.23 -13.78 -15.95
C PRO A 16 12.81 -14.16 -14.52
N ASP A 17 12.12 -15.30 -14.34
CA ASP A 17 11.62 -15.75 -13.02
C ASP A 17 12.76 -15.96 -11.99
N GLU A 18 13.95 -16.34 -12.44
CA GLU A 18 15.15 -16.48 -11.61
C GLU A 18 15.67 -15.15 -11.04
N ARG A 19 15.27 -14.01 -11.62
CA ARG A 19 15.60 -12.69 -11.09
C ARG A 19 14.65 -12.24 -9.98
N ILE A 20 13.51 -12.90 -9.82
CA ILE A 20 12.55 -12.58 -8.76
C ILE A 20 13.05 -13.17 -7.44
N ALA A 21 13.18 -12.33 -6.43
CA ALA A 21 13.64 -12.71 -5.09
C ALA A 21 12.54 -13.46 -4.33
N LYS A 22 12.41 -14.77 -4.56
CA LYS A 22 11.41 -15.62 -3.89
C LYS A 22 11.59 -15.66 -2.37
N PHE A 23 12.81 -15.49 -1.89
CA PHE A 23 13.15 -15.43 -0.47
C PHE A 23 14.16 -14.31 -0.22
N PRO A 24 14.12 -13.66 0.96
CA PRO A 24 15.15 -12.69 1.34
C PRO A 24 16.52 -13.38 1.50
N ILE A 25 17.59 -12.61 1.38
CA ILE A 25 18.92 -13.07 1.81
C ILE A 25 19.01 -13.08 3.34
N ALA A 26 19.93 -13.84 3.89
CA ALA A 26 20.05 -14.04 5.35
C ALA A 26 20.26 -12.72 6.11
N GLN A 27 21.10 -11.83 5.57
CA GLN A 27 21.32 -10.48 6.08
C GLN A 27 20.69 -9.48 5.10
N ARG A 28 19.49 -8.97 5.43
CA ARG A 28 18.68 -8.17 4.49
C ARG A 28 19.35 -6.88 4.02
N ASP A 29 20.18 -6.27 4.86
CA ASP A 29 20.98 -5.07 4.55
C ASP A 29 22.21 -5.32 3.69
N HIS A 30 22.57 -6.59 3.43
CA HIS A 30 23.60 -6.98 2.45
C HIS A 30 23.05 -7.13 1.03
N SER A 31 21.80 -6.73 0.79
CA SER A 31 21.25 -6.64 -0.56
C SER A 31 22.05 -5.64 -1.40
N LYS A 32 22.13 -5.86 -2.69
CA LYS A 32 22.72 -4.88 -3.61
C LYS A 32 21.91 -3.59 -3.61
N LEU A 33 22.62 -2.46 -3.59
CA LEU A 33 22.07 -1.12 -3.74
C LEU A 33 22.45 -0.58 -5.12
N LEU A 34 21.45 -0.27 -5.97
CA LEU A 34 21.69 0.49 -7.19
C LEU A 34 21.54 1.96 -6.87
N VAL A 35 22.52 2.76 -7.25
CA VAL A 35 22.52 4.21 -7.08
C VAL A 35 22.44 4.87 -8.45
N TYR A 36 21.36 5.65 -8.69
CA TYR A 36 21.21 6.50 -9.86
C TYR A 36 21.35 7.96 -9.44
N LYS A 37 22.35 8.65 -9.96
CA LYS A 37 22.62 10.04 -9.64
C LYS A 37 23.10 10.80 -10.88
N HIS A 38 22.40 11.86 -11.27
CA HIS A 38 22.76 12.72 -12.40
C HIS A 38 23.05 11.96 -13.71
N GLY A 39 22.21 10.98 -14.04
CA GLY A 39 22.36 10.17 -15.26
C GLY A 39 23.41 9.05 -15.16
N VAL A 40 24.05 8.88 -14.01
CA VAL A 40 25.05 7.83 -13.78
C VAL A 40 24.47 6.74 -12.88
N VAL A 41 24.63 5.49 -13.31
CA VAL A 41 24.25 4.29 -12.54
C VAL A 41 25.53 3.69 -11.94
N SER A 42 25.47 3.37 -10.66
CA SER A 42 26.50 2.60 -9.95
C SER A 42 25.83 1.62 -8.97
N ASP A 43 26.60 0.70 -8.43
CA ASP A 43 26.11 -0.26 -7.43
C ASP A 43 26.99 -0.31 -6.20
N ASP A 44 26.36 -0.66 -5.08
CA ASP A 44 26.97 -0.83 -3.77
C ASP A 44 26.16 -1.88 -2.97
N VAL A 45 26.34 -1.93 -1.67
CA VAL A 45 25.57 -2.74 -0.73
C VAL A 45 24.66 -1.84 0.11
N PHE A 46 23.46 -2.31 0.43
CA PHE A 46 22.42 -1.49 1.04
C PHE A 46 22.82 -0.86 2.39
N TYR A 47 23.64 -1.51 3.20
CA TYR A 47 24.09 -0.94 4.48
C TYR A 47 24.94 0.33 4.32
N HIS A 48 25.46 0.63 3.13
CA HIS A 48 26.12 1.91 2.81
C HIS A 48 25.14 3.02 2.38
N LEU A 49 23.82 2.76 2.40
CA LEU A 49 22.83 3.77 2.03
C LEU A 49 23.05 5.13 2.70
N PRO A 50 23.39 5.23 4.01
CA PRO A 50 23.60 6.52 4.67
C PRO A 50 24.67 7.40 4.00
N ASP A 51 25.70 6.81 3.39
CA ASP A 51 26.79 7.54 2.72
C ASP A 51 26.33 8.31 1.47
N TYR A 52 25.19 7.91 0.88
CA TYR A 52 24.63 8.53 -0.32
C TYR A 52 23.62 9.64 -0.02
N LEU A 53 23.23 9.79 1.25
CA LEU A 53 22.16 10.71 1.64
C LEU A 53 22.71 12.05 2.14
N PRO A 54 22.03 13.17 1.81
CA PRO A 54 22.47 14.47 2.29
C PRO A 54 22.23 14.60 3.80
N LYS A 55 23.24 15.08 4.52
CA LYS A 55 23.15 15.32 5.96
C LYS A 55 22.01 16.30 6.27
N GLY A 56 21.25 16.03 7.32
CA GLY A 56 20.09 16.83 7.71
C GLY A 56 18.85 16.58 6.87
N ALA A 57 18.86 15.56 5.98
CA ALA A 57 17.65 15.20 5.22
C ALA A 57 16.61 14.54 6.12
N LEU A 58 15.34 14.64 5.72
CA LEU A 58 14.22 13.93 6.32
C LEU A 58 13.86 12.70 5.46
N MET A 59 13.89 11.53 6.07
CA MET A 59 13.49 10.26 5.45
C MET A 59 12.14 9.80 5.98
N ILE A 60 11.21 9.49 5.08
CA ILE A 60 9.83 9.11 5.41
C ILE A 60 9.61 7.62 5.13
N PHE A 61 9.07 6.93 6.13
CA PHE A 61 8.79 5.49 6.12
C PHE A 61 7.29 5.22 6.25
N ASN A 62 6.81 4.19 5.56
CA ASN A 62 5.47 3.66 5.81
C ASN A 62 5.54 2.59 6.91
N ASN A 63 4.94 2.87 8.07
CA ASN A 63 5.01 2.04 9.27
C ASN A 63 3.93 0.95 9.34
N THR A 64 3.22 0.72 8.25
CA THR A 64 2.17 -0.30 8.21
C THR A 64 2.71 -1.70 8.43
N LYS A 65 1.90 -2.54 9.11
CA LYS A 65 2.20 -3.94 9.40
C LYS A 65 1.26 -4.84 8.61
N VAL A 66 1.82 -5.85 7.94
CA VAL A 66 1.03 -6.81 7.17
C VAL A 66 0.24 -7.71 8.10
N ILE A 67 -1.04 -7.88 7.79
CA ILE A 67 -1.95 -8.77 8.50
C ILE A 67 -2.07 -10.12 7.78
N GLN A 68 -2.49 -11.14 8.50
CA GLN A 68 -2.73 -12.47 7.94
C GLN A 68 -4.10 -12.50 7.24
N ALA A 69 -4.21 -11.76 6.14
CA ALA A 69 -5.47 -11.44 5.46
C ALA A 69 -6.06 -12.58 4.63
N ARG A 70 -5.37 -13.71 4.50
CA ARG A 70 -5.80 -14.86 3.70
C ARG A 70 -6.30 -15.97 4.61
N MET A 71 -7.55 -16.38 4.43
CA MET A 71 -8.17 -17.47 5.20
C MET A 71 -8.65 -18.58 4.29
N HIS A 72 -8.45 -19.81 4.72
CA HIS A 72 -8.92 -21.01 4.02
C HIS A 72 -10.02 -21.71 4.80
N PHE A 73 -11.13 -21.98 4.13
CA PHE A 73 -12.25 -22.75 4.65
C PHE A 73 -12.42 -24.03 3.83
N ARG A 74 -12.60 -25.16 4.52
CA ARG A 74 -12.84 -26.45 3.88
C ARG A 74 -14.30 -26.84 4.04
N LYS A 75 -15.01 -27.00 2.93
CA LYS A 75 -16.39 -27.50 2.95
C LYS A 75 -16.43 -29.00 3.29
N GLU A 76 -17.57 -29.49 3.77
CA GLU A 76 -17.81 -30.94 3.98
C GLU A 76 -17.53 -31.76 2.71
N THR A 77 -17.77 -31.20 1.53
CA THR A 77 -17.46 -31.80 0.23
C THR A 77 -15.96 -31.89 -0.08
N GLY A 78 -15.09 -31.42 0.83
CA GLY A 78 -13.64 -31.35 0.65
C GLY A 78 -13.15 -30.12 -0.15
N ALA A 79 -14.05 -29.31 -0.74
CA ALA A 79 -13.65 -28.14 -1.52
C ALA A 79 -13.01 -27.07 -0.63
N LEU A 80 -11.83 -26.59 -1.03
CA LEU A 80 -11.14 -25.47 -0.38
C LEU A 80 -11.62 -24.16 -0.98
N ILE A 81 -12.07 -23.25 -0.12
CA ILE A 81 -12.46 -21.88 -0.46
C ILE A 81 -11.48 -20.94 0.20
N GLU A 82 -10.88 -20.06 -0.57
CA GLU A 82 -10.04 -18.99 -0.07
C GLU A 82 -10.87 -17.71 0.10
N VAL A 83 -10.77 -17.07 1.25
CA VAL A 83 -11.34 -15.75 1.52
C VAL A 83 -10.19 -14.81 1.83
N PHE A 84 -10.03 -13.78 1.00
CA PHE A 84 -8.95 -12.83 1.10
C PHE A 84 -9.52 -11.45 1.45
N LEU A 85 -9.18 -10.94 2.63
CA LEU A 85 -9.61 -9.65 3.16
C LEU A 85 -9.04 -8.51 2.32
N MET A 86 -9.89 -7.56 1.92
CA MET A 86 -9.53 -6.41 1.11
C MET A 86 -9.64 -5.11 1.91
N GLU A 87 -10.84 -4.82 2.37
CA GLU A 87 -11.20 -3.59 3.06
C GLU A 87 -12.21 -3.89 4.16
N PRO A 88 -12.11 -3.24 5.35
CA PRO A 88 -13.10 -3.36 6.39
C PRO A 88 -14.41 -2.70 5.95
N ALA A 89 -15.53 -3.30 6.34
CA ALA A 89 -16.86 -2.84 5.94
C ALA A 89 -17.72 -2.35 7.11
N ALA A 90 -17.68 -3.07 8.22
CA ALA A 90 -18.37 -2.68 9.45
C ALA A 90 -17.67 -3.31 10.66
N PRO A 91 -17.01 -2.51 11.48
CA PRO A 91 -16.68 -1.09 11.28
C PRO A 91 -15.72 -0.83 10.10
N THR A 92 -15.72 0.39 9.57
CA THR A 92 -14.85 0.76 8.44
C THR A 92 -13.44 1.15 8.87
N ASP A 93 -13.27 1.57 10.12
CA ASP A 93 -11.96 1.87 10.70
C ASP A 93 -11.21 0.58 11.02
N TYR A 94 -9.94 0.51 10.60
CA TYR A 94 -9.11 -0.68 10.76
C TYR A 94 -8.78 -1.01 12.22
N GLU A 95 -8.53 -0.02 13.07
CA GLU A 95 -8.20 -0.25 14.48
C GLU A 95 -9.43 -0.77 15.23
N LEU A 96 -10.57 -0.16 15.01
CA LEU A 96 -11.84 -0.63 15.56
C LEU A 96 -12.19 -2.03 15.02
N MET A 97 -12.01 -2.26 13.72
CA MET A 97 -12.24 -3.54 13.09
C MET A 97 -11.45 -4.67 13.74
N PHE A 98 -10.17 -4.47 14.03
CA PHE A 98 -9.32 -5.48 14.67
C PHE A 98 -9.67 -5.72 16.14
N GLN A 99 -10.31 -4.76 16.78
CA GLN A 99 -10.78 -4.88 18.17
C GLN A 99 -12.19 -5.45 18.28
N THR A 100 -12.94 -5.57 17.17
CA THR A 100 -14.29 -6.14 17.21
C THR A 100 -14.30 -7.57 17.75
N THR A 101 -15.37 -7.90 18.45
CA THR A 101 -15.62 -9.22 19.04
C THR A 101 -16.97 -9.76 18.59
N GLY A 102 -17.07 -11.05 18.40
CA GLY A 102 -18.30 -11.76 18.02
C GLY A 102 -18.72 -11.61 16.55
N HIS A 103 -18.58 -10.43 15.95
CA HIS A 103 -19.02 -10.19 14.57
C HIS A 103 -18.23 -9.06 13.90
N CYS A 104 -17.95 -9.21 12.60
CA CYS A 104 -17.47 -8.12 11.75
C CYS A 104 -17.75 -8.40 10.27
N SER A 105 -17.62 -7.36 9.43
CA SER A 105 -17.88 -7.47 7.98
C SER A 105 -16.70 -6.92 7.18
N TRP A 106 -16.32 -7.63 6.11
CA TRP A 106 -15.24 -7.25 5.22
C TRP A 106 -15.64 -7.34 3.75
N LEU A 107 -15.08 -6.49 2.93
CA LEU A 107 -15.02 -6.69 1.50
C LEU A 107 -13.88 -7.66 1.20
N CYS A 108 -14.16 -8.77 0.51
CA CYS A 108 -13.21 -9.85 0.29
C CYS A 108 -13.16 -10.28 -1.17
N MET A 109 -11.99 -10.71 -1.63
CA MET A 109 -11.91 -11.59 -2.80
C MET A 109 -12.15 -13.04 -2.37
N VAL A 110 -12.81 -13.82 -3.24
CA VAL A 110 -13.12 -15.21 -2.96
C VAL A 110 -12.53 -16.11 -4.05
N GLY A 111 -11.54 -16.91 -3.66
CA GLY A 111 -10.99 -17.97 -4.50
C GLY A 111 -11.93 -19.19 -4.54
N ASN A 112 -12.00 -19.84 -5.70
CA ASN A 112 -12.86 -21.01 -5.93
C ASN A 112 -14.37 -20.76 -5.66
N LEU A 113 -14.83 -19.53 -5.92
CA LEU A 113 -16.22 -19.06 -5.67
C LEU A 113 -17.29 -20.00 -6.22
N LYS A 114 -17.06 -20.62 -7.39
CA LYS A 114 -18.00 -21.57 -8.01
C LYS A 114 -18.39 -22.75 -7.11
N LYS A 115 -17.56 -23.05 -6.10
CA LYS A 115 -17.81 -24.08 -5.09
C LYS A 115 -18.56 -23.58 -3.87
N TRP A 116 -18.67 -22.25 -3.69
CA TRP A 116 -19.44 -21.64 -2.60
C TRP A 116 -20.77 -21.08 -3.11
N LYS A 117 -21.71 -21.95 -3.36
CA LYS A 117 -23.02 -21.59 -3.95
C LYS A 117 -23.99 -20.97 -2.94
N ASP A 118 -23.96 -21.45 -1.69
CA ASP A 118 -24.89 -21.11 -0.62
C ASP A 118 -24.32 -21.46 0.76
N GLY A 119 -25.00 -21.04 1.80
CA GLY A 119 -24.67 -21.30 3.21
C GLY A 119 -23.43 -20.55 3.69
N SER A 120 -23.14 -20.76 4.97
CA SER A 120 -21.93 -20.24 5.63
C SER A 120 -20.81 -21.26 5.56
N LEU A 121 -19.58 -20.77 5.38
CA LEU A 121 -18.38 -21.57 5.57
C LEU A 121 -18.05 -21.59 7.05
N LYS A 122 -17.53 -22.72 7.56
CA LYS A 122 -17.15 -22.85 8.96
C LYS A 122 -15.73 -23.38 9.06
N ARG A 123 -15.02 -22.91 10.08
CA ARG A 123 -13.68 -23.37 10.43
C ARG A 123 -13.55 -23.44 11.93
N ASP A 124 -13.31 -24.65 12.46
CA ASP A 124 -13.03 -24.88 13.86
C ASP A 124 -11.53 -24.70 14.10
N PHE A 125 -11.17 -24.11 15.23
CA PHE A 125 -9.78 -23.88 15.63
C PHE A 125 -9.68 -23.70 17.15
N GLU A 126 -8.46 -23.80 17.65
CA GLU A 126 -8.17 -23.55 19.07
C GLU A 126 -7.36 -22.25 19.24
N ILE A 127 -7.74 -21.44 20.22
CA ILE A 127 -7.03 -20.21 20.60
C ILE A 127 -7.11 -20.02 22.12
N LYS A 128 -5.98 -19.75 22.77
CA LYS A 128 -5.88 -19.51 24.21
C LYS A 128 -6.57 -20.59 25.07
N GLY A 129 -6.58 -21.83 24.60
CA GLY A 129 -7.25 -22.96 25.28
C GLY A 129 -8.76 -23.03 25.09
N HIS A 130 -9.34 -22.21 24.20
CA HIS A 130 -10.74 -22.26 23.80
C HIS A 130 -10.89 -22.86 22.41
N SER A 131 -11.83 -23.77 22.24
CA SER A 131 -12.26 -24.24 20.92
C SER A 131 -13.35 -23.32 20.38
N LEU A 132 -13.16 -22.81 19.18
CA LEU A 132 -13.99 -21.78 18.54
C LEU A 132 -14.35 -22.20 17.13
N THR A 133 -15.51 -21.75 16.67
CA THR A 133 -15.94 -21.87 15.26
C THR A 133 -16.02 -20.48 14.64
N LEU A 134 -15.19 -20.20 13.63
CA LEU A 134 -15.33 -19.03 12.76
C LEU A 134 -16.29 -19.38 11.62
N SER A 135 -17.35 -18.59 11.47
CA SER A 135 -18.30 -18.66 10.36
C SER A 135 -18.06 -17.49 9.40
N ALA A 136 -18.07 -17.75 8.09
CA ALA A 136 -18.03 -16.74 7.06
C ALA A 136 -19.28 -16.86 6.18
N THR A 137 -20.04 -15.77 6.06
CA THR A 137 -21.31 -15.73 5.32
C THR A 137 -21.25 -14.65 4.24
N MET A 138 -21.49 -15.02 3.00
CA MET A 138 -21.49 -14.09 1.87
C MET A 138 -22.84 -13.36 1.80
N ARG A 139 -22.80 -12.02 1.78
CA ARG A 139 -24.02 -11.22 1.57
C ARG A 139 -24.60 -11.44 0.18
N ARG A 140 -25.91 -11.51 0.11
CA ARG A 140 -26.66 -11.75 -1.14
C ARG A 140 -27.69 -10.67 -1.33
N GLY A 141 -27.99 -10.38 -2.59
CA GLY A 141 -29.09 -9.50 -2.97
C GLY A 141 -30.46 -10.17 -2.78
N GLU A 142 -31.51 -9.52 -3.25
CA GLU A 142 -32.85 -10.09 -3.27
C GLU A 142 -32.92 -11.33 -4.18
N ALA A 143 -33.77 -12.29 -3.81
CA ALA A 143 -33.96 -13.50 -4.60
C ALA A 143 -34.59 -13.15 -5.95
N GLY A 144 -33.98 -13.61 -7.04
CA GLY A 144 -34.53 -13.47 -8.38
C GLY A 144 -35.77 -14.35 -8.61
N ALA A 145 -36.30 -14.33 -9.83
CA ALA A 145 -37.49 -15.11 -10.23
C ALA A 145 -37.32 -16.63 -10.08
N ASP A 146 -36.08 -17.13 -10.02
CA ASP A 146 -35.70 -18.53 -9.77
C ASP A 146 -35.59 -18.88 -8.27
N GLY A 147 -35.96 -17.94 -7.38
CA GLY A 147 -35.88 -18.10 -5.92
C GLY A 147 -34.45 -18.09 -5.36
N LYS A 148 -33.44 -17.77 -6.16
CA LYS A 148 -32.01 -17.70 -5.71
C LYS A 148 -31.52 -16.26 -5.65
N ALA A 149 -30.95 -15.90 -4.52
CA ALA A 149 -30.27 -14.63 -4.34
C ALA A 149 -28.83 -14.73 -4.88
N ALA A 150 -28.44 -13.82 -5.77
CA ALA A 150 -27.06 -13.72 -6.25
C ALA A 150 -26.15 -13.08 -5.20
N PRO A 151 -24.84 -13.43 -5.14
CA PRO A 151 -23.88 -12.73 -4.31
C PRO A 151 -23.86 -11.23 -4.65
N LEU A 152 -23.82 -10.37 -3.62
CA LEU A 152 -23.60 -8.92 -3.79
C LEU A 152 -22.15 -8.67 -4.16
N ALA A 153 -21.90 -8.54 -5.46
CA ALA A 153 -20.57 -8.28 -6.01
C ALA A 153 -20.31 -6.78 -6.12
N VAL A 154 -19.06 -6.40 -5.86
CA VAL A 154 -18.54 -5.04 -5.96
C VAL A 154 -17.32 -5.04 -6.89
N GLY A 155 -17.03 -3.90 -7.53
CA GLY A 155 -15.81 -3.75 -8.33
C GLY A 155 -15.73 -4.67 -9.55
N GLY A 156 -16.80 -4.75 -10.33
CA GLY A 156 -16.85 -5.56 -11.56
C GLY A 156 -16.98 -7.06 -11.32
N GLY A 157 -17.52 -7.47 -10.14
CA GLY A 157 -17.89 -8.87 -9.86
C GLY A 157 -16.77 -9.74 -9.27
N THR A 158 -15.71 -9.13 -8.75
CA THR A 158 -14.59 -9.88 -8.17
C THR A 158 -14.53 -9.84 -6.64
N ASN A 159 -15.16 -8.87 -6.00
CA ASN A 159 -15.16 -8.68 -4.56
C ASN A 159 -16.58 -8.87 -4.00
N TYR A 160 -16.66 -9.37 -2.77
CA TYR A 160 -17.91 -9.76 -2.11
C TYR A 160 -17.89 -9.33 -0.66
N TRP A 161 -19.06 -8.86 -0.15
CA TRP A 161 -19.24 -8.60 1.26
C TRP A 161 -19.38 -9.91 2.02
N ILE A 162 -18.51 -10.13 3.00
CA ILE A 162 -18.47 -11.32 3.86
C ILE A 162 -18.67 -10.88 5.31
N ASP A 163 -19.64 -11.48 5.95
CA ASP A 163 -19.85 -11.36 7.40
C ASP A 163 -19.14 -12.51 8.10
N PHE A 164 -18.35 -12.18 9.11
CA PHE A 164 -17.64 -13.13 9.97
C PHE A 164 -18.29 -13.12 11.34
N ASP A 165 -18.61 -14.32 11.84
CA ASP A 165 -19.21 -14.54 13.16
C ASP A 165 -18.39 -15.59 13.91
N TRP A 166 -18.22 -15.40 15.22
CA TRP A 166 -17.58 -16.36 16.13
C TRP A 166 -18.22 -16.29 17.52
N ASP A 167 -18.12 -17.37 18.26
CA ASP A 167 -18.88 -17.65 19.46
C ASP A 167 -18.18 -17.26 20.78
N ASN A 168 -17.24 -16.29 20.74
CA ASN A 168 -16.54 -15.80 21.93
C ASN A 168 -16.26 -14.29 21.87
N GLU A 169 -16.95 -13.54 22.72
CA GLU A 169 -16.82 -12.08 22.81
C GLU A 169 -15.51 -11.59 23.48
N ASN A 170 -14.71 -12.49 24.03
CA ASN A 170 -13.40 -12.13 24.62
C ASN A 170 -12.25 -12.29 23.61
N ILE A 171 -12.53 -12.77 22.40
CA ILE A 171 -11.54 -12.94 21.34
C ILE A 171 -11.83 -11.91 20.24
N SER A 172 -10.85 -11.07 19.97
CA SER A 172 -10.93 -10.05 18.92
C SER A 172 -10.69 -10.63 17.52
N PHE A 173 -11.14 -9.93 16.49
CA PHE A 173 -10.89 -10.34 15.11
C PHE A 173 -9.40 -10.39 14.77
N ALA A 174 -8.58 -9.50 15.36
CA ALA A 174 -7.13 -9.56 15.21
C ALA A 174 -6.54 -10.89 15.68
N GLU A 175 -7.02 -11.41 16.83
CA GLU A 175 -6.56 -12.69 17.38
C GLU A 175 -7.02 -13.87 16.53
N ILE A 176 -8.22 -13.80 15.94
CA ILE A 176 -8.69 -14.80 14.98
C ILE A 176 -7.77 -14.82 13.76
N LEU A 177 -7.44 -13.66 13.18
CA LEU A 177 -6.53 -13.59 12.03
C LEU A 177 -5.14 -14.14 12.36
N GLU A 178 -4.64 -13.93 13.56
CA GLU A 178 -3.36 -14.51 14.01
C GLU A 178 -3.42 -16.04 14.14
N ALA A 179 -4.58 -16.59 14.51
CA ALA A 179 -4.76 -18.02 14.71
C ALA A 179 -5.04 -18.80 13.41
N VAL A 180 -5.88 -18.25 12.52
CA VAL A 180 -6.36 -18.98 11.34
C VAL A 180 -5.98 -18.36 10.00
N GLY A 181 -5.47 -17.12 10.01
CA GLY A 181 -5.06 -16.42 8.81
C GLY A 181 -3.65 -16.80 8.36
N GLU A 182 -3.41 -16.61 7.08
CA GLU A 182 -2.10 -16.73 6.44
C GLU A 182 -1.65 -15.37 5.93
N LEU A 183 -0.34 -15.12 6.03
CA LEU A 183 0.23 -13.87 5.51
C LEU A 183 0.17 -13.89 3.98
N PRO A 184 -0.44 -12.89 3.33
CA PRO A 184 -0.44 -12.81 1.89
C PRO A 184 0.95 -12.40 1.39
N ILE A 185 1.49 -13.16 0.47
CA ILE A 185 2.70 -12.78 -0.27
C ILE A 185 2.33 -12.45 -1.72
N PRO A 186 3.12 -11.62 -2.40
CA PRO A 186 2.83 -11.26 -3.79
C PRO A 186 2.73 -12.48 -4.70
N PRO A 187 1.72 -12.57 -5.59
CA PRO A 187 1.54 -13.72 -6.47
C PRO A 187 2.72 -13.98 -7.41
N TYR A 188 3.46 -12.94 -7.80
CA TYR A 188 4.62 -13.09 -8.68
C TYR A 188 5.81 -13.79 -8.03
N LEU A 189 5.81 -13.98 -6.70
CA LEU A 189 6.80 -14.82 -6.02
C LEU A 189 6.64 -16.31 -6.37
N ASN A 190 5.46 -16.69 -6.87
CA ASN A 190 5.16 -18.03 -7.38
C ASN A 190 5.58 -19.16 -6.41
N ARG A 191 5.26 -18.99 -5.14
CA ARG A 191 5.46 -19.95 -4.06
C ARG A 191 4.37 -19.83 -3.00
N GLU A 192 4.24 -20.86 -2.15
CA GLU A 192 3.36 -20.80 -0.99
C GLU A 192 3.99 -19.98 0.14
N THR A 193 3.12 -19.44 1.01
CA THR A 193 3.52 -18.74 2.23
C THR A 193 4.15 -19.72 3.21
N GLN A 194 5.22 -19.31 3.88
CA GLN A 194 5.91 -20.06 4.92
C GLN A 194 5.77 -19.34 6.27
N GLU A 195 5.95 -20.08 7.37
CA GLU A 195 5.90 -19.50 8.72
C GLU A 195 6.94 -18.37 8.91
N SER A 196 8.12 -18.52 8.28
CA SER A 196 9.16 -17.50 8.28
C SER A 196 8.73 -16.17 7.66
N ASP A 197 7.74 -16.16 6.75
CA ASP A 197 7.25 -14.94 6.10
C ASP A 197 6.58 -13.99 7.11
N LYS A 198 6.03 -14.51 8.20
CA LYS A 198 5.46 -13.69 9.28
C LYS A 198 6.48 -12.70 9.87
N THR A 199 7.76 -13.03 9.79
CA THR A 199 8.85 -12.17 10.25
C THR A 199 9.61 -11.53 9.09
N THR A 200 9.89 -12.29 8.03
CA THR A 200 10.74 -11.80 6.94
C THR A 200 10.03 -10.87 5.98
N TYR A 201 8.70 -10.99 5.85
CA TYR A 201 7.88 -10.09 5.02
C TYR A 201 7.25 -8.97 5.87
N GLN A 202 8.03 -8.45 6.83
CA GLN A 202 7.71 -7.29 7.68
C GLN A 202 8.93 -6.38 7.75
N THR A 203 8.70 -5.06 7.84
CA THR A 203 9.77 -4.10 8.12
C THR A 203 10.07 -4.08 9.62
N VAL A 204 11.32 -3.73 10.00
CA VAL A 204 11.72 -3.64 11.41
C VAL A 204 11.01 -2.52 12.17
N TYR A 205 10.45 -1.55 11.46
CA TYR A 205 9.73 -0.40 11.99
C TYR A 205 8.19 -0.51 11.82
N SER A 206 7.66 -1.65 11.38
CA SER A 206 6.21 -1.83 11.21
C SER A 206 5.48 -1.84 12.56
N LYS A 207 4.42 -1.04 12.68
CA LYS A 207 3.64 -0.83 13.92
C LYS A 207 2.14 -1.00 13.72
N ILE A 208 1.58 -0.35 12.71
CA ILE A 208 0.13 -0.21 12.52
C ILE A 208 -0.39 -1.34 11.64
N LYS A 209 -1.18 -2.25 12.23
CA LYS A 209 -1.82 -3.35 11.50
C LYS A 209 -2.86 -2.80 10.50
N GLY A 210 -3.02 -3.44 9.34
CA GLY A 210 -4.05 -3.08 8.36
C GLY A 210 -3.66 -3.27 6.90
N SER A 211 -2.40 -3.53 6.62
CA SER A 211 -1.92 -3.73 5.25
C SER A 211 -1.93 -5.20 4.85
N VAL A 212 -2.24 -5.47 3.59
CA VAL A 212 -2.12 -6.82 3.01
C VAL A 212 -0.82 -7.01 2.22
N ALA A 213 -0.06 -5.94 2.00
CA ALA A 213 1.27 -5.99 1.39
C ALA A 213 2.28 -5.20 2.21
N ALA A 214 3.50 -5.71 2.32
CA ALA A 214 4.58 -4.99 2.98
C ALA A 214 5.05 -3.81 2.12
N PRO A 215 5.50 -2.69 2.73
CA PRO A 215 6.28 -1.67 2.03
C PRO A 215 7.67 -2.24 1.72
N THR A 216 7.78 -2.97 0.61
CA THR A 216 8.90 -3.90 0.32
C THR A 216 10.27 -3.23 0.26
N ALA A 217 10.36 -1.95 -0.11
CA ALA A 217 11.62 -1.19 -0.04
C ALA A 217 12.16 -1.09 1.40
N GLY A 218 11.27 -1.11 2.39
CA GLY A 218 11.62 -1.12 3.82
C GLY A 218 12.19 -2.44 4.33
N LEU A 219 12.04 -3.53 3.59
CA LEU A 219 12.52 -4.85 4.02
C LEU A 219 14.04 -4.95 4.07
N HIS A 220 14.77 -4.07 3.41
CA HIS A 220 16.24 -4.04 3.43
C HIS A 220 16.80 -3.38 4.70
N PHE A 221 16.00 -2.57 5.39
CA PHE A 221 16.45 -1.90 6.62
C PHE A 221 16.57 -2.87 7.78
N THR A 222 17.62 -2.65 8.57
CA THR A 222 17.88 -3.28 9.86
C THR A 222 18.01 -2.22 10.94
N ASP A 223 17.93 -2.59 12.22
CA ASP A 223 18.18 -1.65 13.32
C ASP A 223 19.55 -1.02 13.23
N ALA A 224 20.56 -1.75 12.70
CA ALA A 224 21.90 -1.24 12.47
C ALA A 224 21.92 -0.11 11.42
N VAL A 225 21.25 -0.31 10.28
CA VAL A 225 21.14 0.73 9.24
C VAL A 225 20.35 1.94 9.75
N LEU A 226 19.29 1.73 10.54
CA LEU A 226 18.52 2.82 11.14
C LEU A 226 19.37 3.64 12.12
N ALA A 227 20.18 2.97 12.95
CA ALA A 227 21.09 3.64 13.87
C ALA A 227 22.20 4.41 13.13
N ASP A 228 22.67 3.87 12.01
CA ASP A 228 23.69 4.52 11.18
C ASP A 228 23.12 5.77 10.47
N LEU A 229 21.88 5.73 10.00
CA LEU A 229 21.17 6.92 9.50
C LEU A 229 21.11 8.03 10.56
N ASP A 230 20.78 7.69 11.81
CA ASP A 230 20.75 8.64 12.92
C ASP A 230 22.15 9.22 13.17
N ALA A 231 23.21 8.39 13.14
CA ALA A 231 24.58 8.82 13.30
C ALA A 231 25.08 9.75 12.17
N HIS A 232 24.55 9.56 10.94
CA HIS A 232 24.81 10.46 9.80
C HIS A 232 23.99 11.74 9.83
N GLY A 233 23.11 11.91 10.84
CA GLY A 233 22.27 13.09 11.02
C GLY A 233 21.11 13.13 10.02
N ILE A 234 20.60 11.97 9.60
CA ILE A 234 19.39 11.82 8.80
C ILE A 234 18.20 11.77 9.77
N ASP A 235 17.31 12.74 9.67
CA ASP A 235 16.06 12.71 10.44
C ASP A 235 15.08 11.69 9.85
N ARG A 236 14.28 11.06 10.71
CA ARG A 236 13.34 10.01 10.30
C ARG A 236 11.94 10.34 10.80
N GLU A 237 10.94 10.06 9.98
CA GLU A 237 9.53 10.18 10.34
C GLU A 237 8.70 9.09 9.68
N GLU A 238 7.53 8.83 10.23
CA GLU A 238 6.65 7.74 9.81
C GLU A 238 5.31 8.30 9.33
N VAL A 239 4.79 7.67 8.30
CA VAL A 239 3.40 7.82 7.85
C VAL A 239 2.76 6.43 7.80
N THR A 240 1.44 6.37 7.79
CA THR A 240 0.72 5.11 7.59
C THR A 240 -0.02 5.17 6.26
N LEU A 241 0.23 4.20 5.40
CA LEU A 241 -0.62 3.92 4.25
C LEU A 241 -0.96 2.43 4.27
N GLN A 242 -2.24 2.13 4.32
CA GLN A 242 -2.71 0.76 4.35
C GLN A 242 -2.88 0.26 2.91
N VAL A 243 -2.00 -0.66 2.53
CA VAL A 243 -1.97 -1.22 1.19
C VAL A 243 -3.02 -2.30 1.07
N GLY A 244 -4.02 -2.06 0.22
CA GLY A 244 -5.04 -3.05 -0.14
C GLY A 244 -4.51 -4.13 -1.10
N ALA A 245 -5.19 -5.28 -1.17
CA ALA A 245 -4.81 -6.38 -2.07
C ALA A 245 -4.92 -6.03 -3.57
N GLY A 246 -5.52 -4.89 -3.90
CA GLY A 246 -5.56 -4.35 -5.25
C GLY A 246 -4.18 -4.08 -5.86
N THR A 247 -3.19 -3.80 -5.02
CA THR A 247 -1.79 -3.56 -5.43
C THR A 247 -1.17 -4.75 -6.18
N PHE A 248 -1.67 -5.96 -5.97
CA PHE A 248 -1.19 -7.15 -6.68
C PHE A 248 -1.84 -7.37 -8.06
N LYS A 249 -2.81 -6.54 -8.46
CA LYS A 249 -3.48 -6.67 -9.76
C LYS A 249 -2.65 -6.00 -10.85
N PRO A 250 -2.28 -6.71 -11.93
CA PRO A 250 -1.61 -6.10 -13.06
C PRO A 250 -2.55 -5.15 -13.80
N VAL A 251 -1.97 -4.15 -14.47
CA VAL A 251 -2.71 -3.27 -15.39
C VAL A 251 -3.16 -4.10 -16.59
N LYS A 252 -4.47 -4.09 -16.88
CA LYS A 252 -5.06 -4.86 -17.99
C LYS A 252 -5.52 -3.99 -19.16
N SER A 253 -5.63 -2.68 -18.95
CA SER A 253 -6.00 -1.73 -19.98
C SER A 253 -4.83 -1.48 -20.95
N LEU A 254 -5.13 -1.10 -22.19
CA LEU A 254 -4.11 -0.72 -23.17
C LEU A 254 -3.43 0.60 -22.79
N GLU A 255 -4.23 1.57 -22.34
CA GLU A 255 -3.80 2.88 -21.87
C GLU A 255 -4.10 3.01 -20.37
N ILE A 256 -3.31 3.82 -19.67
CA ILE A 256 -3.44 3.95 -18.21
C ILE A 256 -4.75 4.62 -17.78
N GLU A 257 -5.42 5.38 -18.66
CA GLU A 257 -6.74 5.95 -18.37
C GLU A 257 -7.78 4.87 -18.04
N GLY A 258 -7.72 3.73 -18.72
CA GLY A 258 -8.61 2.60 -18.49
C GLY A 258 -8.29 1.79 -17.24
N HIS A 259 -7.20 2.09 -16.52
CA HIS A 259 -6.85 1.44 -15.26
C HIS A 259 -7.42 2.22 -14.07
N GLN A 260 -8.17 1.55 -13.23
CA GLN A 260 -8.71 2.13 -12.01
C GLN A 260 -7.78 1.83 -10.83
N MET A 261 -7.22 2.89 -10.22
CA MET A 261 -6.45 2.79 -8.98
C MET A 261 -7.37 2.45 -7.81
N HIS A 262 -6.86 1.62 -6.91
CA HIS A 262 -7.55 1.33 -5.66
C HIS A 262 -7.38 2.50 -4.68
N THR A 263 -8.40 2.70 -3.85
CA THR A 263 -8.33 3.61 -2.71
C THR A 263 -7.42 3.00 -1.65
N GLU A 264 -6.47 3.78 -1.16
CA GLU A 264 -5.62 3.43 -0.03
C GLU A 264 -5.79 4.47 1.07
N TYR A 265 -6.03 4.00 2.29
CA TYR A 265 -6.22 4.85 3.46
C TYR A 265 -4.88 5.29 4.02
N ILE A 266 -4.80 6.57 4.37
CA ILE A 266 -3.59 7.19 4.91
C ILE A 266 -3.88 7.82 6.26
N VAL A 267 -2.90 7.74 7.16
CA VAL A 267 -2.89 8.48 8.41
C VAL A 267 -1.56 9.20 8.54
N VAL A 268 -1.63 10.51 8.75
CA VAL A 268 -0.44 11.35 8.92
C VAL A 268 -0.62 12.22 10.15
N HIS A 269 0.23 11.99 11.15
CA HIS A 269 0.18 12.76 12.40
C HIS A 269 0.59 14.22 12.20
N ARG A 270 0.01 15.10 12.99
CA ARG A 270 0.32 16.53 13.00
C ARG A 270 1.83 16.79 13.13
N ARG A 271 2.51 16.08 14.03
CA ARG A 271 3.97 16.17 14.21
C ARG A 271 4.76 15.85 12.93
N SER A 272 4.26 14.92 12.12
CA SER A 272 4.91 14.54 10.85
C SER A 272 4.78 15.66 9.82
N LEU A 273 3.64 16.36 9.80
CA LEU A 273 3.43 17.55 8.96
C LEU A 273 4.33 18.70 9.41
N GLU A 274 4.48 18.93 10.70
CA GLU A 274 5.42 19.94 11.25
C GLU A 274 6.86 19.64 10.88
N LYS A 275 7.27 18.36 10.92
CA LYS A 275 8.59 17.95 10.43
C LYS A 275 8.77 18.22 8.94
N LEU A 276 7.75 17.94 8.11
CA LEU A 276 7.79 18.30 6.69
C LEU A 276 8.04 19.78 6.48
N LEU A 277 7.33 20.64 7.22
CA LEU A 277 7.54 22.10 7.17
C LEU A 277 8.94 22.49 7.62
N HIS A 278 9.47 21.88 8.68
CA HIS A 278 10.81 22.15 9.19
C HIS A 278 11.92 21.80 8.19
N HIS A 279 11.67 20.82 7.31
CA HIS A 279 12.57 20.41 6.23
C HIS A 279 12.19 20.99 4.86
N ASP A 280 11.56 22.18 4.82
CA ASP A 280 11.15 22.88 3.59
C ASP A 280 10.31 22.02 2.63
N CYS A 281 9.58 21.05 3.16
CA CYS A 281 8.83 20.05 2.39
C CYS A 281 9.70 19.33 1.35
N GLN A 282 10.94 18.98 1.71
CA GLN A 282 11.85 18.20 0.89
C GLN A 282 12.25 16.92 1.59
N VAL A 283 11.85 15.78 1.03
CA VAL A 283 12.03 14.49 1.71
C VAL A 283 12.63 13.42 0.83
N ILE A 284 13.18 12.40 1.49
CA ILE A 284 13.53 11.10 0.93
C ILE A 284 12.40 10.14 1.24
N ALA A 285 11.73 9.62 0.24
CA ALA A 285 10.67 8.63 0.44
C ALA A 285 11.22 7.19 0.38
N VAL A 286 10.84 6.36 1.35
CA VAL A 286 11.15 4.93 1.35
C VAL A 286 9.92 4.17 0.87
N GLY A 287 10.01 3.65 -0.35
CA GLY A 287 8.94 2.93 -1.03
C GLY A 287 7.93 3.83 -1.73
N THR A 288 7.28 3.26 -2.73
CA THR A 288 6.25 3.93 -3.53
C THR A 288 5.00 4.30 -2.72
N THR A 289 4.72 3.58 -1.63
CA THR A 289 3.65 3.90 -0.68
C THR A 289 3.90 5.21 0.05
N SER A 290 5.13 5.44 0.54
CA SER A 290 5.52 6.72 1.15
C SER A 290 5.44 7.86 0.13
N VAL A 291 5.89 7.63 -1.12
CA VAL A 291 5.72 8.62 -2.20
C VAL A 291 4.26 9.00 -2.38
N ARG A 292 3.38 8.02 -2.54
CA ARG A 292 1.95 8.27 -2.79
C ARG A 292 1.30 9.02 -1.63
N THR A 293 1.65 8.68 -0.39
CA THR A 293 1.17 9.41 0.78
C THR A 293 1.62 10.88 0.75
N ILE A 294 2.93 11.10 0.65
CA ILE A 294 3.52 12.44 0.76
C ILE A 294 3.09 13.35 -0.39
N GLU A 295 3.08 12.84 -1.62
CA GLU A 295 2.62 13.63 -2.77
C GLU A 295 1.11 13.91 -2.69
N SER A 296 0.30 13.01 -2.11
CA SER A 296 -1.13 13.26 -1.89
C SER A 296 -1.39 14.39 -0.90
N LEU A 297 -0.55 14.58 0.12
CA LEU A 297 -0.68 15.69 1.07
C LEU A 297 -0.66 17.06 0.37
N TYR A 298 0.15 17.20 -0.67
CA TYR A 298 0.16 18.44 -1.45
C TYR A 298 -1.22 18.76 -2.02
N TYR A 299 -1.87 17.79 -2.67
CA TYR A 299 -3.20 17.98 -3.28
C TYR A 299 -4.30 18.17 -2.24
N MET A 300 -4.21 17.51 -1.09
CA MET A 300 -5.13 17.75 0.04
C MET A 300 -5.00 19.17 0.57
N GLY A 301 -3.77 19.66 0.75
CA GLY A 301 -3.53 21.02 1.18
C GLY A 301 -4.02 22.06 0.16
N VAL A 302 -3.82 21.81 -1.14
CA VAL A 302 -4.39 22.64 -2.23
C VAL A 302 -5.91 22.65 -2.16
N HIS A 303 -6.54 21.49 -1.91
CA HIS A 303 -7.99 21.39 -1.76
C HIS A 303 -8.50 22.21 -0.58
N LEU A 304 -7.83 22.13 0.58
CA LEU A 304 -8.17 22.94 1.78
C LEU A 304 -8.04 24.45 1.54
N LEU A 305 -7.01 24.89 0.81
CA LEU A 305 -6.86 26.29 0.47
C LEU A 305 -7.98 26.81 -0.43
N LYS A 306 -8.50 25.97 -1.31
CA LYS A 306 -9.63 26.29 -2.19
C LYS A 306 -10.98 26.17 -1.48
N HIS A 307 -11.12 25.22 -0.56
CA HIS A 307 -12.37 24.85 0.11
C HIS A 307 -12.16 24.72 1.64
N PRO A 308 -12.01 25.84 2.39
CA PRO A 308 -11.65 25.81 3.81
C PRO A 308 -12.68 25.17 4.73
N GLU A 309 -13.91 24.94 4.26
CA GLU A 309 -15.01 24.35 5.03
C GLU A 309 -15.25 22.87 4.69
N VAL A 310 -14.34 22.21 3.96
CA VAL A 310 -14.45 20.82 3.62
C VAL A 310 -14.31 19.91 4.87
N ASN A 311 -15.06 18.82 4.90
CA ASN A 311 -14.92 17.79 5.95
C ASN A 311 -13.76 16.85 5.65
N GLU A 312 -13.23 16.19 6.69
CA GLU A 312 -12.12 15.23 6.55
C GLU A 312 -12.48 14.08 5.58
N GLU A 313 -13.73 13.61 5.59
CA GLU A 313 -14.20 12.56 4.69
C GLU A 313 -14.14 12.93 3.20
N ASP A 314 -14.20 14.23 2.90
CA ASP A 314 -14.12 14.76 1.52
C ASP A 314 -12.68 15.07 1.09
N LEU A 315 -11.73 15.04 2.03
CA LEU A 315 -10.31 15.24 1.80
C LEU A 315 -9.65 13.97 1.25
N HIS A 316 -9.98 13.58 0.03
CA HIS A 316 -9.30 12.47 -0.64
C HIS A 316 -8.71 12.93 -1.98
N VAL A 317 -7.65 12.25 -2.43
CA VAL A 317 -7.03 12.52 -3.73
C VAL A 317 -7.52 11.49 -4.73
N LYS A 318 -8.21 11.97 -5.77
CA LYS A 318 -8.65 11.15 -6.89
C LYS A 318 -7.49 10.80 -7.81
N GLN A 319 -7.65 9.76 -8.59
CA GLN A 319 -6.62 9.22 -9.48
C GLN A 319 -5.99 10.28 -10.38
N TRP A 320 -6.79 11.19 -10.93
CA TRP A 320 -6.38 12.13 -11.96
C TRP A 320 -6.22 13.57 -11.49
N ASP A 321 -6.46 13.84 -10.20
CA ASP A 321 -6.31 15.20 -9.62
C ASP A 321 -4.98 15.88 -9.99
N PRO A 322 -3.83 15.15 -10.04
CA PRO A 322 -2.56 15.76 -10.41
C PRO A 322 -2.47 16.26 -11.86
N TYR A 323 -3.35 15.79 -12.74
CA TYR A 323 -3.29 16.04 -14.19
C TYR A 323 -4.49 16.85 -14.70
N ASP A 324 -5.46 17.11 -13.83
CA ASP A 324 -6.58 17.96 -14.18
C ASP A 324 -6.11 19.41 -14.17
N ASP A 325 -5.96 19.97 -15.38
CA ASP A 325 -5.45 21.31 -15.67
C ASP A 325 -6.42 22.44 -15.27
N GLY A 326 -6.90 22.35 -14.00
CA GLY A 326 -7.58 23.46 -13.31
C GLY A 326 -8.71 24.12 -14.08
N ARG A 327 -9.58 23.35 -14.77
CA ARG A 327 -10.78 23.92 -15.41
C ARG A 327 -11.72 24.62 -14.44
N ASP A 328 -11.45 24.49 -13.14
CA ASP A 328 -12.08 25.25 -12.04
C ASP A 328 -11.17 26.37 -11.47
N GLY A 329 -10.24 26.90 -12.29
CA GLY A 329 -9.52 28.14 -11.96
C GLY A 329 -8.08 28.01 -11.48
N GLY A 330 -7.25 27.22 -12.15
CA GLY A 330 -5.82 27.45 -12.35
C GLY A 330 -4.92 27.89 -11.18
N LEU A 331 -5.09 27.33 -9.96
CA LEU A 331 -4.24 27.71 -8.81
C LEU A 331 -3.18 26.69 -8.43
N VAL A 332 -3.08 25.56 -9.15
CA VAL A 332 -2.17 24.45 -8.72
C VAL A 332 -0.69 24.82 -8.88
N ASP A 333 -0.35 25.68 -9.84
CA ASP A 333 1.05 26.06 -10.09
C ASP A 333 1.58 27.17 -9.16
N ASP A 334 0.70 27.96 -8.52
CA ASP A 334 1.07 29.07 -7.64
C ASP A 334 1.15 28.69 -6.15
N ILE A 335 0.66 27.49 -5.77
CA ILE A 335 0.68 27.03 -4.38
C ILE A 335 1.96 26.22 -4.12
N THR A 336 2.78 26.71 -3.20
CA THR A 336 4.00 26.00 -2.79
C THR A 336 3.68 24.80 -1.89
N PRO A 337 4.54 23.76 -1.84
CA PRO A 337 4.38 22.66 -0.90
C PRO A 337 4.25 23.12 0.55
N MET A 338 5.00 24.14 0.95
CA MET A 338 4.92 24.73 2.29
C MET A 338 3.52 25.26 2.60
N GLN A 339 2.91 26.01 1.68
CA GLN A 339 1.55 26.53 1.84
C GLN A 339 0.52 25.40 1.94
N ALA A 340 0.66 24.38 1.10
CA ALA A 340 -0.24 23.22 1.11
C ALA A 340 -0.15 22.44 2.43
N ILE A 341 1.06 22.13 2.91
CA ILE A 341 1.24 21.42 4.17
C ILE A 341 0.80 22.26 5.37
N GLN A 342 1.07 23.59 5.36
CA GLN A 342 0.61 24.49 6.40
C GLN A 342 -0.93 24.51 6.47
N ALA A 343 -1.62 24.50 5.34
CA ALA A 343 -3.09 24.45 5.31
C ALA A 343 -3.65 23.19 5.98
N ILE A 344 -2.96 22.05 5.86
CA ILE A 344 -3.35 20.82 6.58
C ILE A 344 -3.14 20.98 8.09
N VAL A 345 -2.01 21.56 8.52
CA VAL A 345 -1.75 21.82 9.95
C VAL A 345 -2.81 22.75 10.53
N ASP A 346 -3.13 23.86 9.83
CA ASP A 346 -4.14 24.80 10.25
C ASP A 346 -5.54 24.16 10.34
N TYR A 347 -5.85 23.25 9.41
CA TYR A 347 -7.08 22.46 9.43
C TYR A 347 -7.16 21.55 10.67
N LEU A 348 -6.08 20.83 10.98
CA LEU A 348 -6.01 19.98 12.17
C LEU A 348 -6.17 20.81 13.45
N ASP A 349 -5.50 21.96 13.55
CA ASP A 349 -5.59 22.86 14.69
C ASP A 349 -7.01 23.42 14.87
N LYS A 350 -7.64 23.87 13.79
CA LYS A 350 -9.02 24.36 13.79
C LYS A 350 -10.02 23.33 14.31
N ASN A 351 -9.79 22.05 13.97
CA ASN A 351 -10.71 20.95 14.31
C ASN A 351 -10.27 20.16 15.56
N GLY A 352 -9.14 20.51 16.20
CA GLY A 352 -8.63 19.80 17.38
C GLY A 352 -8.19 18.38 17.09
N LEU A 353 -7.65 18.12 15.89
CA LEU A 353 -7.24 16.79 15.42
C LEU A 353 -5.72 16.61 15.59
N GLU A 354 -5.30 15.42 16.03
CA GLU A 354 -3.89 15.05 16.20
C GLU A 354 -3.29 14.38 14.94
N ALA A 355 -4.14 13.95 14.02
CA ALA A 355 -3.74 13.32 12.77
C ALA A 355 -4.77 13.59 11.67
N LEU A 356 -4.31 13.61 10.43
CA LEU A 356 -5.13 13.59 9.23
C LEU A 356 -5.47 12.14 8.89
N HIS A 357 -6.75 11.80 8.83
CA HIS A 357 -7.28 10.54 8.32
C HIS A 357 -7.90 10.79 6.95
N SER A 358 -7.34 10.18 5.92
CA SER A 358 -7.80 10.44 4.56
C SER A 358 -7.53 9.22 3.66
N SER A 359 -7.70 9.40 2.35
CA SER A 359 -7.43 8.34 1.38
C SER A 359 -6.85 8.89 0.08
N THR A 360 -6.22 8.02 -0.69
CA THR A 360 -5.65 8.38 -1.98
C THR A 360 -5.87 7.30 -3.03
N GLN A 361 -6.15 7.73 -4.24
CA GLN A 361 -6.12 6.94 -5.47
C GLN A 361 -5.05 7.47 -6.43
N ILE A 362 -4.17 8.37 -5.97
CA ILE A 362 -3.21 9.06 -6.82
C ILE A 362 -2.48 8.08 -7.74
N ILE A 363 -2.44 8.36 -9.04
CA ILE A 363 -1.55 7.75 -9.99
C ILE A 363 -0.40 8.70 -10.29
N ILE A 364 0.83 8.20 -10.22
CA ILE A 364 2.02 8.96 -10.58
C ILE A 364 2.62 8.28 -11.82
N ALA A 365 2.72 9.03 -12.90
CA ALA A 365 3.16 8.53 -14.20
C ALA A 365 3.98 9.62 -14.92
N PRO A 366 4.71 9.30 -15.98
CA PRO A 366 5.45 10.28 -16.76
C PRO A 366 4.60 11.49 -17.15
N GLY A 367 5.16 12.68 -16.94
CA GLY A 367 4.46 13.96 -16.97
C GLY A 367 4.12 14.54 -15.59
N TYR A 368 4.21 13.71 -14.52
CA TYR A 368 4.06 14.17 -13.15
C TYR A 368 5.30 14.96 -12.68
N THR A 369 5.07 16.09 -12.01
CA THR A 369 6.13 16.87 -11.35
C THR A 369 6.04 16.67 -9.84
N TYR A 370 7.05 16.01 -9.27
CA TYR A 370 7.14 15.77 -7.83
C TYR A 370 7.19 17.08 -7.04
N LYS A 371 6.32 17.21 -6.07
CA LYS A 371 6.16 18.41 -5.24
C LYS A 371 7.07 18.37 -4.01
N ILE A 372 7.04 17.28 -3.27
CA ILE A 372 7.67 17.14 -1.95
C ILE A 372 8.83 16.13 -2.00
N VAL A 373 8.66 15.01 -2.69
CA VAL A 373 9.69 13.96 -2.74
C VAL A 373 10.84 14.37 -3.65
N LYS A 374 12.07 14.40 -3.11
CA LYS A 374 13.30 14.78 -3.83
C LYS A 374 14.27 13.63 -4.03
N MET A 375 14.19 12.60 -3.19
CA MET A 375 14.94 11.35 -3.34
C MET A 375 14.02 10.17 -3.07
N LEU A 376 14.31 9.04 -3.71
CA LEU A 376 13.50 7.82 -3.61
C LEU A 376 14.37 6.61 -3.34
N VAL A 377 14.06 5.87 -2.28
CA VAL A 377 14.59 4.53 -2.01
C VAL A 377 13.48 3.54 -2.33
N THR A 378 13.67 2.69 -3.33
CA THR A 378 12.62 1.76 -3.78
C THR A 378 13.20 0.47 -4.33
N ASN A 379 12.38 -0.57 -4.42
CA ASN A 379 12.70 -1.80 -5.14
C ASN A 379 12.48 -1.62 -6.65
N PHE A 380 12.92 -2.60 -7.43
CA PHE A 380 12.51 -2.74 -8.83
C PHE A 380 11.08 -3.27 -8.89
N HIS A 381 10.34 -2.81 -9.88
CA HIS A 381 8.92 -3.13 -10.03
C HIS A 381 8.67 -3.99 -11.25
N GLN A 382 7.59 -4.77 -11.21
CA GLN A 382 7.16 -5.65 -12.28
C GLN A 382 6.94 -4.88 -13.60
N PRO A 383 7.18 -5.51 -14.75
CA PRO A 383 6.84 -4.91 -16.05
C PRO A 383 5.33 -4.61 -16.10
N GLN A 384 4.98 -3.57 -16.86
CA GLN A 384 3.59 -3.12 -17.08
C GLN A 384 2.82 -2.81 -15.76
N SER A 385 3.52 -2.31 -14.75
CA SER A 385 2.92 -1.90 -13.47
C SER A 385 2.83 -0.39 -13.31
N THR A 386 1.85 0.08 -12.55
CA THR A 386 1.72 1.50 -12.19
C THR A 386 2.91 1.98 -11.35
N LEU A 387 3.57 1.08 -10.63
CA LEU A 387 4.75 1.41 -9.83
C LEU A 387 5.98 1.69 -10.72
N LEU A 388 6.11 1.00 -11.85
CA LEU A 388 7.15 1.32 -12.84
C LEU A 388 6.90 2.69 -13.49
N LEU A 389 5.63 3.07 -13.71
CA LEU A 389 5.28 4.42 -14.18
C LEU A 389 5.74 5.49 -13.20
N LEU A 390 5.52 5.26 -11.89
CA LEU A 390 5.95 6.18 -10.83
C LEU A 390 7.48 6.35 -10.84
N VAL A 391 8.23 5.26 -10.91
CA VAL A 391 9.70 5.31 -10.99
C VAL A 391 10.14 6.00 -12.27
N SER A 392 9.52 5.70 -13.41
CA SER A 392 9.82 6.35 -14.69
C SER A 392 9.58 7.86 -14.63
N ALA A 393 8.50 8.31 -13.98
CA ALA A 393 8.25 9.72 -13.75
C ALA A 393 9.37 10.36 -12.91
N PHE A 394 9.83 9.67 -11.87
CA PHE A 394 10.93 10.13 -11.00
C PHE A 394 12.26 10.24 -11.74
N LEU A 395 12.53 9.31 -12.65
CA LEU A 395 13.74 9.25 -13.47
C LEU A 395 13.65 10.08 -14.77
N HIS A 396 12.58 10.87 -14.95
CA HIS A 396 12.35 11.67 -16.18
C HIS A 396 12.42 10.86 -17.48
N GLY A 397 12.06 9.57 -17.42
CA GLY A 397 12.05 8.64 -18.55
C GLY A 397 13.26 7.71 -18.65
N ASP A 398 14.32 7.92 -17.86
CA ASP A 398 15.57 7.13 -17.93
C ASP A 398 15.48 5.75 -17.25
N TRP A 399 14.27 5.23 -17.01
CA TRP A 399 14.08 3.98 -16.29
C TRP A 399 14.73 2.77 -17.00
N HIS A 400 14.80 2.77 -18.34
CA HIS A 400 15.45 1.69 -19.11
C HIS A 400 16.92 1.53 -18.70
N GLN A 401 17.67 2.64 -18.63
CA GLN A 401 19.08 2.59 -18.23
C GLN A 401 19.27 1.91 -16.87
N VAL A 402 18.39 2.22 -15.91
CA VAL A 402 18.44 1.68 -14.55
C VAL A 402 18.09 0.19 -14.54
N TYR A 403 17.03 -0.20 -15.23
CA TYR A 403 16.55 -1.59 -15.25
C TYR A 403 17.44 -2.51 -16.08
N ASP A 404 17.96 -2.03 -17.21
CA ASP A 404 18.94 -2.78 -18.02
C ASP A 404 20.25 -3.02 -17.25
N TYR A 405 20.74 -2.00 -16.54
CA TYR A 405 21.87 -2.16 -15.63
C TYR A 405 21.60 -3.23 -14.57
N ALA A 406 20.45 -3.16 -13.90
CA ALA A 406 20.09 -4.12 -12.86
C ALA A 406 20.02 -5.57 -13.38
N LEU A 407 19.44 -5.78 -14.55
CA LEU A 407 19.35 -7.09 -15.20
C LEU A 407 20.74 -7.64 -15.61
N CYS A 408 21.64 -6.77 -16.05
CA CYS A 408 23.01 -7.14 -16.45
C CYS A 408 23.96 -7.37 -15.27
N HIS A 409 23.65 -6.85 -14.06
CA HIS A 409 24.52 -6.87 -12.88
C HIS A 409 23.98 -7.72 -11.71
N ASP A 410 23.19 -8.74 -12.00
CA ASP A 410 22.70 -9.72 -11.01
C ASP A 410 21.91 -9.12 -9.84
N PHE A 411 21.17 -8.04 -10.07
CA PHE A 411 20.19 -7.57 -9.11
C PHE A 411 18.98 -8.50 -9.07
N ARG A 412 18.35 -8.57 -7.89
CA ARG A 412 17.12 -9.32 -7.68
C ARG A 412 15.94 -8.35 -7.60
N PHE A 413 14.81 -8.78 -8.11
CA PHE A 413 13.58 -8.00 -8.21
C PHE A 413 12.56 -8.48 -7.16
N LEU A 414 11.82 -7.53 -6.55
CA LEU A 414 10.81 -7.85 -5.55
C LEU A 414 9.61 -6.87 -5.67
#